data_e2f7fc54aeee5e4878a8ab0124fd91d7
#
_entry.id   e2f7fc54aeee5e4878a8ab0124fd91d7
#
_cell.length_a   1.000
_cell.length_b   1.000
_cell.length_c   1.000
_cell.angle_alpha   90.00
_cell.angle_beta   90.00
_cell.angle_gamma   90.00
#
_symmetry.space_group_name_H-M   'P 1'
#
loop_
_entity.id
_entity.type
_entity.pdbx_description
1 polymer ?
#
loop_
_entity_poly.entity_id
_entity_poly.type
_entity_poly.pdbx_seq_one_letter_code
_entity_poly.pdbx_strand_id
1 'polypeptide(L)'
;MKKKEIVTLALTAALLMTAHAVPVAAAESATPNATSPTMPAQAITLRWESTNMVVPAISISGKQISVSAVIAPKKQTTKSKGTLYLEKKSGNSWSPVTSWPIDGTGTISLTKTYAGTTGVTYRTRVVVTTGADEIDATSTERTV
;
A
#
# COMPACT_ATOMS: atom_id res chain seq x y z
N MET A 1 -17.44 -51.29 -27.62
CA MET A 1 -16.00 -51.09 -27.87
C MET A 1 -15.81 -50.49 -29.25
N LYS A 2 -15.49 -49.21 -29.35
CA LYS A 2 -15.09 -48.55 -30.61
C LYS A 2 -13.87 -47.70 -30.35
N LYS A 3 -12.75 -48.18 -30.87
CA LYS A 3 -11.48 -47.43 -30.97
C LYS A 3 -11.68 -46.28 -31.94
N LYS A 4 -11.31 -45.10 -31.57
CA LYS A 4 -11.16 -43.98 -32.50
C LYS A 4 -9.69 -43.66 -32.65
N GLU A 5 -9.27 -43.70 -33.88
CA GLU A 5 -7.92 -43.53 -34.37
C GLU A 5 -7.52 -42.05 -34.31
N ILE A 6 -6.29 -41.85 -33.96
CA ILE A 6 -5.62 -40.54 -33.96
C ILE A 6 -5.07 -40.33 -35.36
N VAL A 7 -5.54 -39.31 -36.05
CA VAL A 7 -4.96 -38.86 -37.32
C VAL A 7 -3.92 -37.76 -37.00
N THR A 8 -2.66 -38.13 -37.18
CA THR A 8 -1.54 -37.22 -37.14
C THR A 8 -1.39 -36.52 -38.47
N LEU A 9 -1.63 -35.24 -38.53
CA LEU A 9 -1.37 -34.43 -39.72
C LEU A 9 -0.05 -33.68 -39.51
N ALA A 10 1.00 -34.15 -40.17
CA ALA A 10 2.27 -33.46 -40.25
C ALA A 10 2.20 -32.42 -41.37
N LEU A 11 2.33 -31.16 -41.00
CA LEU A 11 2.47 -30.06 -41.96
C LEU A 11 3.90 -29.52 -41.91
N THR A 12 4.70 -29.95 -42.89
CA THR A 12 6.01 -29.39 -43.17
C THR A 12 5.86 -28.09 -43.93
N ALA A 13 6.22 -26.96 -43.29
CA ALA A 13 6.35 -25.68 -43.96
C ALA A 13 7.83 -25.32 -44.17
N ALA A 14 8.20 -25.24 -45.42
CA ALA A 14 9.55 -24.88 -45.86
C ALA A 14 9.87 -23.40 -45.52
N LEU A 15 11.02 -23.21 -44.92
CA LEU A 15 11.57 -21.90 -44.60
C LEU A 15 12.31 -21.37 -45.81
N LEU A 16 11.78 -20.34 -46.48
CA LEU A 16 12.55 -19.52 -47.43
C LEU A 16 13.21 -18.38 -46.63
N MET A 17 14.52 -18.50 -46.47
CA MET A 17 15.34 -17.40 -46.00
C MET A 17 15.64 -16.47 -47.15
N THR A 18 15.02 -15.29 -47.22
CA THR A 18 15.51 -14.17 -48.04
C THR A 18 16.36 -13.27 -47.15
N ALA A 19 17.65 -13.37 -47.29
CA ALA A 19 18.59 -12.43 -46.71
C ALA A 19 18.44 -11.07 -47.39
N HIS A 20 17.81 -10.13 -46.72
CA HIS A 20 17.90 -8.72 -47.14
C HIS A 20 19.08 -8.10 -46.40
N ALA A 21 20.15 -7.83 -47.13
CA ALA A 21 21.23 -7.01 -46.66
C ALA A 21 20.72 -5.58 -46.51
N VAL A 22 20.59 -5.11 -45.33
CA VAL A 22 20.31 -3.69 -45.02
C VAL A 22 21.65 -2.96 -45.12
N PRO A 23 21.77 -1.89 -45.88
CA PRO A 23 22.97 -1.07 -45.83
C PRO A 23 23.07 -0.44 -44.44
N VAL A 24 24.18 -0.68 -43.78
CA VAL A 24 24.55 0.05 -42.57
C VAL A 24 24.86 1.47 -43.01
N ALA A 25 23.92 2.34 -42.87
CA ALA A 25 24.21 3.77 -42.90
C ALA A 25 24.98 4.09 -41.63
N ALA A 26 26.19 4.57 -41.79
CA ALA A 26 26.98 5.10 -40.70
C ALA A 26 26.13 6.19 -40.01
N ALA A 27 25.64 5.88 -38.83
CA ALA A 27 25.02 6.87 -37.98
C ALA A 27 26.13 7.83 -37.55
N GLU A 28 26.08 9.03 -38.05
CA GLU A 28 26.80 10.15 -37.46
C GLU A 28 26.50 10.19 -35.99
N SER A 29 27.54 10.21 -35.19
CA SER A 29 27.47 10.47 -33.75
C SER A 29 26.88 11.86 -33.54
N ALA A 30 25.58 11.96 -33.60
CA ALA A 30 24.89 13.06 -32.98
C ALA A 30 25.07 12.87 -31.48
N THR A 31 25.95 13.63 -30.91
CA THR A 31 26.02 13.82 -29.46
C THR A 31 24.62 14.18 -28.99
N PRO A 32 23.91 13.31 -28.24
CA PRO A 32 22.67 13.75 -27.63
C PRO A 32 23.07 14.69 -26.52
N ASN A 33 23.13 15.95 -26.79
CA ASN A 33 22.98 16.96 -25.75
C ASN A 33 21.49 17.00 -25.34
N ALA A 34 20.98 15.83 -25.05
CA ALA A 34 19.73 15.68 -24.35
C ALA A 34 20.01 16.04 -22.91
N THR A 35 20.02 17.33 -22.64
CA THR A 35 19.64 17.83 -21.35
C THR A 35 18.20 17.35 -21.14
N SER A 36 18.06 16.12 -20.69
CA SER A 36 16.80 15.68 -20.06
C SER A 36 16.52 16.74 -19.03
N PRO A 37 15.36 17.41 -19.07
CA PRO A 37 14.95 18.19 -17.93
C PRO A 37 14.90 17.16 -16.79
N THR A 38 15.90 17.18 -15.95
CA THR A 38 15.83 16.56 -14.64
C THR A 38 14.70 17.32 -13.97
N MET A 39 13.48 16.84 -14.15
CA MET A 39 12.40 17.21 -13.25
C MET A 39 12.96 16.89 -11.89
N PRO A 40 13.12 17.88 -10.99
CA PRO A 40 13.44 17.56 -9.63
C PRO A 40 12.36 16.57 -9.25
N ALA A 41 12.77 15.38 -8.83
CA ALA A 41 11.89 14.48 -8.13
C ALA A 41 11.34 15.33 -6.99
N GLN A 42 10.16 15.91 -7.21
CA GLN A 42 9.43 16.50 -6.13
C GLN A 42 9.15 15.29 -5.25
N ALA A 43 10.02 15.11 -4.26
CA ALA A 43 9.67 14.36 -3.09
C ALA A 43 8.33 14.97 -2.70
N ILE A 44 7.23 14.23 -2.95
CA ILE A 44 5.94 14.51 -2.37
C ILE A 44 6.17 14.22 -0.89
N THR A 45 6.79 15.15 -0.23
CA THR A 45 6.75 15.24 1.21
C THR A 45 5.30 15.59 1.45
N LEU A 46 4.52 14.61 1.85
CA LEU A 46 3.20 14.85 2.43
C LEU A 46 3.47 15.73 3.65
N ARG A 47 3.56 17.01 3.41
CA ARG A 47 3.67 18.01 4.46
C ARG A 47 2.26 18.23 4.97
N TRP A 48 1.92 17.46 5.97
CA TRP A 48 0.77 17.81 6.78
C TRP A 48 0.97 19.23 7.34
N GLU A 49 -0.02 20.07 7.14
CA GLU A 49 0.08 21.47 7.57
C GLU A 49 -0.07 21.60 9.08
N SER A 50 -0.93 20.79 9.67
CA SER A 50 -1.34 20.84 11.08
C SER A 50 -0.79 19.70 11.92
N THR A 51 -0.26 18.64 11.28
CA THR A 51 0.14 17.39 11.94
C THR A 51 1.64 17.16 11.83
N ASN A 52 2.27 16.72 12.92
CA ASN A 52 3.63 16.21 12.92
C ASN A 52 3.68 14.71 12.65
N MET A 53 2.77 13.96 13.28
CA MET A 53 2.87 12.51 13.30
C MET A 53 1.50 11.88 13.57
N VAL A 54 1.21 10.78 12.85
CA VAL A 54 0.15 9.82 13.17
C VAL A 54 0.75 8.42 13.09
N VAL A 55 0.74 7.70 14.20
CA VAL A 55 1.33 6.36 14.30
C VAL A 55 0.30 5.38 14.82
N PRO A 56 -0.36 4.61 13.94
CA PRO A 56 -1.11 3.43 14.36
C PRO A 56 -0.15 2.28 14.65
N ALA A 57 -0.44 1.51 15.71
CA ALA A 57 0.34 0.33 16.05
C ALA A 57 -0.56 -0.81 16.52
N ILE A 58 -0.06 -2.04 16.36
CA ILE A 58 -0.72 -3.27 16.81
C ILE A 58 0.31 -4.19 17.47
N SER A 59 -0.05 -4.77 18.59
CA SER A 59 0.69 -5.85 19.23
C SER A 59 -0.24 -6.97 19.63
N ILE A 60 0.30 -8.20 19.71
CA ILE A 60 -0.46 -9.40 20.07
C ILE A 60 0.28 -10.14 21.17
N SER A 61 -0.46 -10.53 22.20
CA SER A 61 0.00 -11.38 23.27
C SER A 61 -1.04 -12.50 23.49
N GLY A 62 -0.68 -13.74 23.10
CA GLY A 62 -1.65 -14.81 23.02
C GLY A 62 -2.81 -14.47 22.08
N LYS A 63 -4.03 -14.45 22.60
CA LYS A 63 -5.22 -14.03 21.85
C LYS A 63 -5.59 -12.57 22.08
N GLN A 64 -4.88 -11.86 22.94
CA GLN A 64 -5.15 -10.46 23.19
C GLN A 64 -4.44 -9.57 22.17
N ILE A 65 -5.21 -8.78 21.46
CA ILE A 65 -4.75 -7.75 20.54
C ILE A 65 -4.77 -6.42 21.27
N SER A 66 -3.64 -5.71 21.26
CA SER A 66 -3.58 -4.32 21.70
C SER A 66 -3.40 -3.44 20.47
N VAL A 67 -4.32 -2.52 20.26
CA VAL A 67 -4.28 -1.50 19.22
C VAL A 67 -3.99 -0.16 19.84
N SER A 68 -3.13 0.61 19.22
CA SER A 68 -2.84 1.96 19.68
C SER A 68 -2.70 2.94 18.54
N ALA A 69 -2.92 4.21 18.84
CA ALA A 69 -2.68 5.31 17.94
C ALA A 69 -2.12 6.50 18.71
N VAL A 70 -1.10 7.11 18.15
CA VAL A 70 -0.58 8.39 18.61
C VAL A 70 -0.79 9.41 17.51
N ILE A 71 -1.48 10.50 17.83
CA ILE A 71 -1.69 11.65 16.95
C ILE A 71 -1.01 12.85 17.59
N ALA A 72 -0.01 13.40 16.94
CA ALA A 72 0.71 14.56 17.43
C ALA A 72 0.57 15.72 16.44
N PRO A 73 -0.25 16.72 16.74
CA PRO A 73 -0.35 17.93 15.94
C PRO A 73 0.88 18.83 16.12
N LYS A 74 1.10 19.75 15.19
CA LYS A 74 2.17 20.77 15.30
C LYS A 74 1.91 21.76 16.42
N LYS A 75 0.64 22.08 16.64
CA LYS A 75 0.21 22.99 17.72
C LYS A 75 -0.66 22.20 18.70
N GLN A 76 -0.37 22.33 19.99
CA GLN A 76 -1.13 21.64 21.04
C GLN A 76 -2.59 22.14 21.19
N THR A 77 -2.93 23.23 20.54
CA THR A 77 -4.30 23.75 20.45
C THR A 77 -5.09 23.19 19.28
N THR A 78 -4.45 22.42 18.39
CA THR A 78 -5.11 21.81 17.24
C THR A 78 -6.03 20.68 17.67
N LYS A 79 -7.26 20.70 17.18
CA LYS A 79 -8.23 19.63 17.42
C LYS A 79 -8.06 18.51 16.41
N SER A 80 -8.16 17.28 16.92
CA SER A 80 -8.20 16.07 16.09
C SER A 80 -9.51 15.31 16.33
N LYS A 81 -10.14 14.86 15.25
CA LYS A 81 -11.37 14.07 15.29
C LYS A 81 -11.34 12.97 14.25
N GLY A 82 -11.73 11.76 14.64
CA GLY A 82 -11.69 10.63 13.73
C GLY A 82 -12.05 9.30 14.38
N THR A 83 -11.51 8.22 13.83
CA THR A 83 -11.81 6.87 14.28
C THR A 83 -10.57 5.97 14.20
N LEU A 84 -10.36 5.19 15.24
CA LEU A 84 -9.40 4.09 15.29
C LEU A 84 -10.16 2.79 14.98
N TYR A 85 -9.72 2.06 13.97
CA TYR A 85 -10.29 0.79 13.56
C TYR A 85 -9.33 -0.36 13.88
N LEU A 86 -9.90 -1.50 14.31
CA LEU A 86 -9.28 -2.80 14.20
C LEU A 86 -9.89 -3.51 12.99
N GLU A 87 -9.08 -3.89 12.04
CA GLU A 87 -9.50 -4.59 10.82
C GLU A 87 -8.93 -6.00 10.80
N LYS A 88 -9.70 -6.95 10.26
CA LYS A 88 -9.26 -8.33 9.97
C LYS A 88 -9.11 -8.53 8.47
N LYS A 89 -8.16 -9.36 8.09
CA LYS A 89 -7.95 -9.78 6.71
C LYS A 89 -8.99 -10.84 6.33
N SER A 90 -9.62 -10.65 5.18
CA SER A 90 -10.57 -11.59 4.58
C SER A 90 -10.23 -11.72 3.09
N GLY A 91 -9.50 -12.78 2.73
CA GLY A 91 -8.91 -12.91 1.39
C GLY A 91 -7.94 -11.76 1.11
N ASN A 92 -8.19 -11.00 0.07
CA ASN A 92 -7.40 -9.83 -0.31
C ASN A 92 -7.97 -8.50 0.22
N SER A 93 -9.02 -8.55 1.03
CA SER A 93 -9.72 -7.37 1.55
C SER A 93 -9.54 -7.25 3.06
N TRP A 94 -9.81 -6.05 3.56
CA TRP A 94 -9.83 -5.73 4.98
C TRP A 94 -11.23 -5.38 5.41
N SER A 95 -11.67 -5.93 6.53
CA SER A 95 -12.99 -5.66 7.10
C SER A 95 -12.85 -5.17 8.53
N PRO A 96 -13.55 -4.09 8.92
CA PRO A 96 -13.52 -3.61 10.28
C PRO A 96 -14.18 -4.63 11.22
N VAL A 97 -13.52 -4.87 12.34
CA VAL A 97 -14.01 -5.75 13.42
C VAL A 97 -14.66 -4.92 14.51
N THR A 98 -13.99 -3.83 14.86
CA THR A 98 -14.46 -2.87 15.85
C THR A 98 -13.80 -1.52 15.61
N SER A 99 -14.34 -0.47 16.22
CA SER A 99 -13.80 0.88 16.11
C SER A 99 -14.00 1.67 17.39
N TRP A 100 -13.18 2.69 17.57
CA TRP A 100 -13.24 3.60 18.70
C TRP A 100 -13.09 5.05 18.21
N PRO A 101 -13.92 5.97 18.70
CA PRO A 101 -13.83 7.36 18.31
C PRO A 101 -12.54 8.00 18.83
N ILE A 102 -12.01 8.92 18.06
CA ILE A 102 -10.92 9.83 18.42
C ILE A 102 -11.50 11.22 18.44
N ASP A 103 -11.43 11.92 19.56
CA ASP A 103 -11.78 13.34 19.69
C ASP A 103 -10.94 13.95 20.81
N GLY A 104 -10.21 15.01 20.49
CA GLY A 104 -9.37 15.67 21.45
C GLY A 104 -8.60 16.85 20.86
N THR A 105 -7.90 17.53 21.72
CA THR A 105 -7.03 18.67 21.37
C THR A 105 -5.61 18.37 21.82
N GLY A 106 -4.64 18.75 21.00
CA GLY A 106 -3.24 18.45 21.28
C GLY A 106 -2.87 17.00 20.97
N THR A 107 -1.82 16.53 21.61
CA THR A 107 -1.35 15.15 21.44
C THR A 107 -2.34 14.16 22.04
N ILE A 108 -2.81 13.22 21.23
CA ILE A 108 -3.73 12.15 21.62
C ILE A 108 -2.97 10.83 21.59
N SER A 109 -3.03 10.06 22.68
CA SER A 109 -2.58 8.68 22.75
C SER A 109 -3.74 7.80 23.18
N LEU A 110 -4.11 6.86 22.31
CA LEU A 110 -5.22 5.95 22.54
C LEU A 110 -4.71 4.53 22.48
N THR A 111 -5.08 3.70 23.47
CA THR A 111 -4.81 2.26 23.47
C THR A 111 -6.09 1.52 23.81
N LYS A 112 -6.39 0.47 23.04
CA LYS A 112 -7.56 -0.40 23.22
C LYS A 112 -7.15 -1.85 23.07
N THR A 113 -7.93 -2.74 23.68
CA THR A 113 -7.71 -4.18 23.61
C THR A 113 -8.90 -4.89 23.00
N TYR A 114 -8.62 -6.01 22.34
CA TYR A 114 -9.63 -6.86 21.71
C TYR A 114 -9.20 -8.33 21.79
N ALA A 115 -10.14 -9.25 21.97
CA ALA A 115 -9.88 -10.69 21.95
C ALA A 115 -9.88 -11.18 20.49
N GLY A 116 -8.71 -11.53 19.96
CA GLY A 116 -8.54 -12.00 18.59
C GLY A 116 -8.87 -13.48 18.42
N THR A 117 -9.03 -13.90 17.18
CA THR A 117 -9.22 -15.29 16.77
C THR A 117 -7.91 -15.85 16.24
N THR A 118 -7.52 -17.03 16.72
CA THR A 118 -6.30 -17.72 16.27
C THR A 118 -6.33 -17.96 14.76
N GLY A 119 -5.20 -17.71 14.08
CA GLY A 119 -5.04 -17.85 12.64
C GLY A 119 -5.58 -16.66 11.82
N VAL A 120 -6.17 -15.66 12.45
CA VAL A 120 -6.67 -14.46 11.79
C VAL A 120 -5.64 -13.34 11.83
N THR A 121 -5.43 -12.69 10.70
CA THR A 121 -4.52 -11.55 10.56
C THR A 121 -5.28 -10.24 10.76
N TYR A 122 -4.70 -9.36 11.54
CA TYR A 122 -5.28 -8.07 11.92
C TYR A 122 -4.33 -6.92 11.62
N ARG A 123 -4.88 -5.73 11.47
CA ARG A 123 -4.16 -4.45 11.43
C ARG A 123 -4.96 -3.35 12.12
N THR A 124 -4.28 -2.31 12.53
CA THR A 124 -4.88 -1.07 13.01
C THR A 124 -4.95 -0.05 11.88
N ARG A 125 -6.06 0.65 11.73
CA ARG A 125 -6.22 1.77 10.80
C ARG A 125 -6.74 2.98 11.56
N VAL A 126 -6.15 4.13 11.30
CA VAL A 126 -6.57 5.43 11.85
C VAL A 126 -7.04 6.31 10.71
N VAL A 127 -8.27 6.78 10.79
CA VAL A 127 -8.81 7.82 9.90
C VAL A 127 -9.11 9.02 10.77
N VAL A 128 -8.36 10.09 10.61
CA VAL A 128 -8.45 11.27 11.50
C VAL A 128 -8.26 12.56 10.71
N THR A 129 -9.04 13.56 11.07
CA THR A 129 -8.84 14.95 10.65
C THR A 129 -8.17 15.70 11.79
N THR A 130 -7.00 16.28 11.52
CA THR A 130 -6.23 17.07 12.48
C THR A 130 -5.99 18.46 11.90
N GLY A 131 -6.72 19.44 12.42
CA GLY A 131 -6.75 20.77 11.82
C GLY A 131 -7.26 20.74 10.38
N ALA A 132 -6.39 21.07 9.41
CA ALA A 132 -6.69 21.00 7.98
C ALA A 132 -6.32 19.68 7.31
N ASP A 133 -5.64 18.78 8.01
CA ASP A 133 -5.13 17.53 7.44
C ASP A 133 -6.14 16.39 7.60
N GLU A 134 -6.43 15.70 6.50
CA GLU A 134 -7.14 14.42 6.49
C GLU A 134 -6.11 13.29 6.36
N ILE A 135 -6.08 12.37 7.31
CA ILE A 135 -5.06 11.35 7.43
C ILE A 135 -5.71 9.98 7.53
N ASP A 136 -5.26 9.06 6.68
CA ASP A 136 -5.59 7.65 6.71
C ASP A 136 -4.27 6.85 6.83
N ALA A 137 -4.04 6.24 7.97
CA ALA A 137 -2.81 5.53 8.27
C ALA A 137 -3.08 4.12 8.80
N THR A 138 -2.24 3.16 8.41
CA THR A 138 -2.35 1.77 8.83
C THR A 138 -1.07 1.27 9.50
N SER A 139 -1.22 0.36 10.47
CA SER A 139 -0.11 -0.35 11.09
C SER A 139 0.40 -1.50 10.20
N THR A 140 1.48 -2.14 10.64
CA THR A 140 1.86 -3.48 10.15
C THR A 140 0.76 -4.50 10.45
N GLU A 141 0.76 -5.60 9.68
CA GLU A 141 -0.13 -6.74 9.90
C GLU A 141 0.41 -7.65 11.01
N ARG A 142 -0.48 -8.26 11.81
CA ARG A 142 -0.16 -9.27 12.83
C ARG A 142 -1.20 -10.38 12.83
N THR A 143 -0.74 -11.62 13.01
CA THR A 143 -1.61 -12.80 13.10
C THR A 143 -1.65 -13.31 14.54
N VAL A 144 -2.86 -13.64 15.04
CA VAL A 144 -3.10 -14.23 16.37
C VAL A 144 -2.78 -15.71 16.38
#